data_46b2143ee81481c2beeebf7569362a78
#
_entry.id   46b2143ee81481c2beeebf7569362a78
#
_cell.length_a   1.000
_cell.length_b   1.000
_cell.length_c   1.000
_cell.angle_alpha   90.00
_cell.angle_beta   90.00
_cell.angle_gamma   90.00
#
_symmetry.space_group_name_H-M   'P 1'
#
loop_
_entity.id
_entity.type
_entity.pdbx_description
1 polymer ?
#
loop_
_entity_poly.entity_id
_entity_poly.type
_entity_poly.pdbx_seq_one_letter_code
_entity_poly.pdbx_strand_id
1 'polypeptide(L)'
;MQPFPSGTVRQLLASPSVTPVTRRALLERMATPPVRKFFTEAQFATLQAVCARLIPQPERETPLDLAAYIDLRLSAGQTDGWRYEALPPDGEAYQTGLRGLDESATIACGQPFQRLSDSEQDTLLDAVQRGKAAGEI
;
A
#
# COMPACT_ATOMS: atom_id res chain seq x y z
N MET A 1 16.29 7.18 21.60
CA MET A 1 15.66 8.43 21.15
C MET A 1 14.26 8.48 21.76
N GLN A 2 13.93 9.52 22.52
CA GLN A 2 12.57 9.63 23.05
C GLN A 2 11.61 9.98 21.91
N PRO A 3 10.48 9.30 21.77
CA PRO A 3 9.49 9.64 20.76
C PRO A 3 8.91 11.04 21.05
N PHE A 4 8.63 11.79 20.00
CA PHE A 4 7.95 13.08 20.15
C PHE A 4 6.57 12.87 20.79
N PRO A 5 6.14 13.77 21.69
CA PRO A 5 4.81 13.70 22.28
C PRO A 5 3.70 13.62 21.21
N SER A 6 2.62 12.91 21.52
CA SER A 6 1.45 12.87 20.65
C SER A 6 0.93 14.29 20.36
N GLY A 7 0.59 14.57 19.10
CA GLY A 7 0.11 15.90 18.69
C GLY A 7 1.21 16.89 18.29
N THR A 8 2.51 16.58 18.46
CA THR A 8 3.61 17.49 18.08
C THR A 8 3.50 17.99 16.64
N VAL A 9 3.19 17.09 15.69
CA VAL A 9 3.06 17.46 14.27
C VAL A 9 1.91 18.46 14.06
N ARG A 10 0.77 18.24 14.71
CA ARG A 10 -0.39 19.18 14.61
C ARG A 10 -0.06 20.55 15.18
N GLN A 11 0.66 20.62 16.30
CA GLN A 11 1.12 21.87 16.89
C GLN A 11 2.10 22.59 15.98
N LEU A 12 3.05 21.88 15.37
CA LEU A 12 4.00 22.45 14.40
C LEU A 12 3.29 22.97 13.15
N LEU A 13 2.24 22.27 12.68
CA LEU A 13 1.43 22.74 11.54
C LEU A 13 0.77 24.10 11.79
N ALA A 14 0.41 24.40 13.03
CA ALA A 14 -0.16 25.71 13.40
C ALA A 14 0.88 26.82 13.54
N SER A 15 2.17 26.46 13.61
CA SER A 15 3.25 27.41 13.84
C SER A 15 3.65 28.17 12.57
N PRO A 16 4.27 29.36 12.69
CA PRO A 16 4.81 30.13 11.56
C PRO A 16 6.02 29.45 10.90
N SER A 17 6.60 28.44 11.54
CA SER A 17 7.75 27.68 11.01
C SER A 17 7.41 26.78 9.82
N VAL A 18 6.11 26.57 9.56
CA VAL A 18 5.63 25.74 8.44
C VAL A 18 5.05 26.62 7.35
N THR A 19 5.61 26.52 6.13
CA THR A 19 5.10 27.30 5.00
C THR A 19 3.66 26.94 4.65
N PRO A 20 2.88 27.85 4.05
CA PRO A 20 1.49 27.56 3.64
C PRO A 20 1.39 26.35 2.70
N VAL A 21 2.35 26.16 1.80
CA VAL A 21 2.39 25.04 0.85
C VAL A 21 2.61 23.71 1.58
N THR A 22 3.62 23.67 2.47
CA THR A 22 3.89 22.49 3.30
C THR A 22 2.71 22.15 4.21
N ARG A 23 2.13 23.16 4.83
CA ARG A 23 0.94 23.00 5.69
C ARG A 23 -0.21 22.35 4.93
N ARG A 24 -0.54 22.86 3.74
CA ARG A 24 -1.59 22.30 2.89
C ARG A 24 -1.33 20.83 2.58
N ALA A 25 -0.13 20.50 2.09
CA ALA A 25 0.24 19.13 1.74
C ALA A 25 0.14 18.17 2.94
N LEU A 26 0.53 18.61 4.13
CA LEU A 26 0.44 17.78 5.33
C LEU A 26 -1.00 17.63 5.82
N LEU A 27 -1.82 18.69 5.76
CA LEU A 27 -3.24 18.60 6.11
C LEU A 27 -4.01 17.67 5.17
N GLU A 28 -3.72 17.71 3.87
CA GLU A 28 -4.29 16.79 2.89
C GLU A 28 -3.94 15.33 3.19
N ARG A 29 -2.70 15.05 3.60
CA ARG A 29 -2.25 13.70 4.01
C ARG A 29 -2.87 13.23 5.34
N MET A 30 -3.29 14.16 6.18
CA MET A 30 -3.95 13.86 7.46
C MET A 30 -5.48 13.78 7.35
N ALA A 31 -6.03 14.07 6.17
CA ALA A 31 -7.46 13.96 5.91
C ALA A 31 -7.93 12.49 5.87
N THR A 32 -9.24 12.29 5.82
CA THR A 32 -9.81 10.94 5.65
C THR A 32 -9.24 10.27 4.41
N PRO A 33 -8.86 8.99 4.49
CA PRO A 33 -8.35 8.25 3.33
C PRO A 33 -9.34 8.33 2.16
N PRO A 34 -8.83 8.40 0.92
CA PRO A 34 -9.68 8.47 -0.26
C PRO A 34 -10.51 7.20 -0.43
N VAL A 35 -11.68 7.33 -1.03
CA VAL A 35 -12.52 6.19 -1.40
C VAL A 35 -11.90 5.47 -2.59
N ARG A 36 -11.90 4.13 -2.58
CA ARG A 36 -11.43 3.27 -3.67
C ARG A 36 -12.12 3.62 -5.00
N LYS A 37 -11.33 3.75 -6.07
CA LYS A 37 -11.81 4.09 -7.43
C LYS A 37 -11.20 3.24 -8.53
N PHE A 38 -9.98 2.77 -8.37
CA PHE A 38 -9.21 2.07 -9.39
C PHE A 38 -9.34 0.55 -9.29
N PHE A 39 -9.07 -0.02 -8.13
CA PHE A 39 -9.10 -1.46 -7.92
C PHE A 39 -10.52 -2.00 -7.72
N THR A 40 -10.73 -3.26 -8.06
CA THR A 40 -11.92 -4.01 -7.60
C THR A 40 -11.83 -4.22 -6.08
N GLU A 41 -12.94 -4.60 -5.45
CA GLU A 41 -12.96 -4.87 -4.01
C GLU A 41 -11.96 -5.97 -3.61
N ALA A 42 -11.90 -7.05 -4.39
CA ALA A 42 -10.98 -8.15 -4.15
C ALA A 42 -9.51 -7.73 -4.30
N GLN A 43 -9.17 -7.03 -5.37
CA GLN A 43 -7.81 -6.50 -5.58
C GLN A 43 -7.39 -5.53 -4.46
N PHE A 44 -8.32 -4.67 -4.04
CA PHE A 44 -8.05 -3.71 -2.98
C PHE A 44 -7.80 -4.39 -1.64
N ALA A 45 -8.58 -5.42 -1.30
CA ALA A 45 -8.39 -6.19 -0.08
C ALA A 45 -7.05 -6.95 -0.08
N THR A 46 -6.64 -7.51 -1.22
CA THR A 46 -5.30 -8.12 -1.38
C THR A 46 -4.21 -7.07 -1.23
N LEU A 47 -4.36 -5.89 -1.84
CA LEU A 47 -3.40 -4.79 -1.69
C LEU A 47 -3.29 -4.31 -0.24
N GLN A 48 -4.41 -4.20 0.48
CA GLN A 48 -4.40 -3.85 1.91
C GLN A 48 -3.61 -4.87 2.74
N ALA A 49 -3.81 -6.17 2.49
CA ALA A 49 -3.07 -7.23 3.15
C ALA A 49 -1.56 -7.14 2.85
N VAL A 50 -1.19 -6.93 1.59
CA VAL A 50 0.22 -6.72 1.19
C VAL A 50 0.83 -5.52 1.92
N CYS A 51 0.15 -4.37 1.91
CA CYS A 51 0.62 -3.16 2.59
C CYS A 51 0.82 -3.39 4.10
N ALA A 52 -0.08 -4.13 4.74
CA ALA A 52 0.02 -4.44 6.16
C ALA A 52 1.25 -5.30 6.49
N ARG A 53 1.65 -6.21 5.58
CA ARG A 53 2.85 -7.05 5.77
C ARG A 53 4.14 -6.30 5.46
N LEU A 54 4.19 -5.53 4.36
CA LEU A 54 5.40 -4.83 3.93
C LEU A 54 5.70 -3.59 4.77
N ILE A 55 4.67 -2.90 5.25
CA ILE A 55 4.81 -1.66 6.04
C ILE A 55 3.93 -1.78 7.29
N PRO A 56 4.31 -2.61 8.26
CA PRO A 56 3.56 -2.76 9.51
C PRO A 56 3.58 -1.46 10.30
N GLN A 57 2.45 -1.13 10.93
CA GLN A 57 2.27 0.11 11.69
C GLN A 57 1.81 -0.17 13.13
N PRO A 58 2.53 -1.02 13.90
CA PRO A 58 2.07 -1.47 15.23
C PRO A 58 2.01 -0.34 16.27
N GLU A 59 2.77 0.73 16.05
CA GLU A 59 2.86 1.87 16.98
C GLU A 59 1.78 2.93 16.74
N ARG A 60 0.95 2.76 15.71
CA ARG A 60 -0.10 3.72 15.36
C ARG A 60 -1.44 3.25 15.88
N GLU A 61 -2.06 4.07 16.71
CA GLU A 61 -3.43 3.86 17.16
C GLU A 61 -4.42 3.79 15.97
N THR A 62 -4.18 4.60 14.95
CA THR A 62 -4.91 4.56 13.67
C THR A 62 -3.90 4.39 12.54
N PRO A 63 -3.75 3.18 11.97
CA PRO A 63 -2.88 2.95 10.83
C PRO A 63 -3.31 3.76 9.60
N LEU A 64 -2.34 4.17 8.78
CA LEU A 64 -2.61 4.79 7.49
C LEU A 64 -3.09 3.73 6.50
N ASP A 65 -4.15 4.02 5.76
CA ASP A 65 -4.60 3.19 4.64
C ASP A 65 -3.73 3.45 3.41
N LEU A 66 -2.59 2.75 3.33
CA LEU A 66 -1.64 2.89 2.23
C LEU A 66 -2.24 2.45 0.90
N ALA A 67 -3.10 1.44 0.91
CA ALA A 67 -3.78 0.96 -0.30
C ALA A 67 -4.70 2.03 -0.89
N ALA A 68 -5.39 2.82 -0.06
CA ALA A 68 -6.24 3.92 -0.53
C ALA A 68 -5.44 5.03 -1.24
N TYR A 69 -4.23 5.32 -0.78
CA TYR A 69 -3.35 6.30 -1.43
C TYR A 69 -2.78 5.78 -2.75
N ILE A 70 -2.46 4.49 -2.84
CA ILE A 70 -2.06 3.85 -4.11
C ILE A 70 -3.22 3.88 -5.11
N ASP A 71 -4.42 3.51 -4.69
CA ASP A 71 -5.64 3.56 -5.51
C ASP A 71 -5.90 4.97 -6.05
N LEU A 72 -5.79 5.98 -5.19
CA LEU A 72 -5.95 7.39 -5.59
C LEU A 72 -4.94 7.79 -6.67
N ARG A 73 -3.65 7.45 -6.51
CA ARG A 73 -2.60 7.75 -7.48
C ARG A 73 -2.89 7.13 -8.83
N LEU A 74 -3.22 5.84 -8.85
CA LEU A 74 -3.51 5.11 -10.08
C LEU A 74 -4.78 5.61 -10.75
N SER A 75 -5.83 5.93 -9.97
CA SER A 75 -7.07 6.50 -10.52
C SER A 75 -6.88 7.89 -11.14
N ALA A 76 -5.89 8.65 -10.66
CA ALA A 76 -5.52 9.96 -11.20
C ALA A 76 -4.51 9.88 -12.36
N GLY A 77 -4.08 8.67 -12.77
CA GLY A 77 -3.06 8.47 -13.80
C GLY A 77 -1.67 8.99 -13.40
N GLN A 78 -1.41 9.16 -12.11
CA GLN A 78 -0.12 9.62 -11.61
C GLN A 78 0.88 8.47 -11.59
N THR A 79 2.04 8.69 -12.23
CA THR A 79 3.17 7.75 -12.28
C THR A 79 4.43 8.43 -11.79
N ASP A 80 5.49 7.65 -11.56
CA ASP A 80 6.82 8.21 -11.22
C ASP A 80 7.58 8.69 -12.48
N GLY A 81 6.95 8.62 -13.65
CA GLY A 81 7.49 9.08 -14.93
C GLY A 81 8.56 8.17 -15.53
N TRP A 82 9.01 7.16 -14.80
CA TRP A 82 10.03 6.20 -15.23
C TRP A 82 9.63 4.76 -14.87
N ARG A 83 9.88 3.84 -15.79
CA ARG A 83 9.75 2.39 -15.58
C ARG A 83 10.64 1.65 -16.56
N TYR A 84 10.97 0.38 -16.27
CA TYR A 84 11.62 -0.49 -17.23
C TYR A 84 10.72 -0.72 -18.45
N GLU A 85 11.32 -0.74 -19.64
CA GLU A 85 10.57 -0.95 -20.91
C GLU A 85 9.78 -2.26 -20.92
N ALA A 86 10.29 -3.29 -20.27
CA ALA A 86 9.64 -4.59 -20.15
C ALA A 86 8.40 -4.60 -19.22
N LEU A 87 8.19 -3.56 -18.42
CA LEU A 87 7.05 -3.48 -17.50
C LEU A 87 5.85 -2.79 -18.17
N PRO A 88 4.62 -3.29 -17.96
CA PRO A 88 3.41 -2.61 -18.41
C PRO A 88 3.21 -1.30 -17.63
N PRO A 89 2.25 -0.45 -18.04
CA PRO A 89 1.84 0.71 -17.26
C PRO A 89 1.53 0.35 -15.81
N ASP A 90 1.80 1.27 -14.86
CA ASP A 90 1.71 1.02 -13.43
C ASP A 90 0.39 0.37 -13.00
N GLY A 91 -0.74 0.86 -13.48
CA GLY A 91 -2.04 0.28 -13.15
C GLY A 91 -2.18 -1.18 -13.58
N GLU A 92 -1.72 -1.52 -14.78
CA GLU A 92 -1.73 -2.90 -15.29
C GLU A 92 -0.73 -3.78 -14.52
N ALA A 93 0.45 -3.25 -14.19
CA ALA A 93 1.44 -3.94 -13.37
C ALA A 93 0.88 -4.32 -12.00
N TYR A 94 0.22 -3.37 -11.32
CA TYR A 94 -0.44 -3.63 -10.05
C TYR A 94 -1.53 -4.70 -10.15
N GLN A 95 -2.43 -4.57 -11.15
CA GLN A 95 -3.52 -5.54 -11.33
C GLN A 95 -3.01 -6.95 -11.63
N THR A 96 -1.99 -7.05 -12.48
CA THR A 96 -1.37 -8.34 -12.82
C THR A 96 -0.64 -8.93 -11.62
N GLY A 97 0.13 -8.13 -10.89
CA GLY A 97 0.84 -8.59 -9.69
C GLY A 97 -0.11 -9.07 -8.59
N LEU A 98 -1.19 -8.34 -8.31
CA LEU A 98 -2.19 -8.74 -7.31
C LEU A 98 -2.91 -10.04 -7.71
N ARG A 99 -3.24 -10.20 -9.01
CA ARG A 99 -3.83 -11.44 -9.51
C ARG A 99 -2.86 -12.62 -9.37
N GLY A 100 -1.61 -12.46 -9.79
CA GLY A 100 -0.60 -13.51 -9.68
C GLY A 100 -0.32 -13.89 -8.22
N LEU A 101 -0.38 -12.93 -7.29
CA LEU A 101 -0.24 -13.20 -5.87
C LEU A 101 -1.42 -14.03 -5.33
N ASP A 102 -2.66 -13.71 -5.70
CA ASP A 102 -3.85 -14.50 -5.33
C ASP A 102 -3.85 -15.90 -5.94
N GLU A 103 -3.38 -16.03 -7.18
CA GLU A 103 -3.19 -17.34 -7.84
C GLU A 103 -2.15 -18.18 -7.09
N SER A 104 -1.00 -17.60 -6.76
CA SER A 104 0.05 -18.25 -5.98
C SER A 104 -0.43 -18.69 -4.60
N ALA A 105 -1.21 -17.85 -3.92
CA ALA A 105 -1.80 -18.15 -2.63
C ALA A 105 -2.80 -19.31 -2.73
N THR A 106 -3.63 -19.32 -3.77
CA THR A 106 -4.62 -20.38 -4.01
C THR A 106 -3.93 -21.71 -4.33
N ILE A 107 -2.87 -21.71 -5.13
CA ILE A 107 -2.09 -22.90 -5.45
C ILE A 107 -1.40 -23.45 -4.20
N ALA A 108 -0.79 -22.60 -3.39
CA ALA A 108 0.00 -23.03 -2.23
C ALA A 108 -0.85 -23.37 -1.01
N CYS A 109 -1.94 -22.64 -0.77
CA CYS A 109 -2.71 -22.69 0.49
C CYS A 109 -4.21 -22.89 0.29
N GLY A 110 -4.72 -22.96 -0.94
CA GLY A 110 -6.14 -23.21 -1.24
C GLY A 110 -7.08 -22.02 -1.04
N GLN A 111 -6.56 -20.82 -0.80
CA GLN A 111 -7.36 -19.62 -0.59
C GLN A 111 -6.60 -18.33 -1.02
N PRO A 112 -7.33 -17.21 -1.32
CA PRO A 112 -6.71 -15.98 -1.78
C PRO A 112 -5.82 -15.37 -0.69
N PHE A 113 -4.81 -14.60 -1.10
CA PHE A 113 -3.77 -14.04 -0.25
C PHE A 113 -4.31 -13.32 1.00
N GLN A 114 -5.34 -12.51 0.84
CA GLN A 114 -5.95 -11.74 1.94
C GLN A 114 -6.56 -12.62 3.07
N ARG A 115 -6.82 -13.90 2.80
CA ARG A 115 -7.37 -14.85 3.79
C ARG A 115 -6.32 -15.71 4.46
N LEU A 116 -5.08 -15.63 4.02
CA LEU A 116 -3.96 -16.33 4.64
C LEU A 116 -3.64 -15.73 6.01
N SER A 117 -3.09 -16.54 6.89
CA SER A 117 -2.48 -16.04 8.13
C SER A 117 -1.29 -15.14 7.82
N ASP A 118 -0.92 -14.28 8.76
CA ASP A 118 0.23 -13.39 8.64
C ASP A 118 1.52 -14.14 8.25
N SER A 119 1.76 -15.30 8.86
CA SER A 119 2.94 -16.13 8.59
C SER A 119 2.93 -16.72 7.16
N GLU A 120 1.77 -17.14 6.67
CA GLU A 120 1.62 -17.64 5.30
C GLU A 120 1.80 -16.51 4.28
N GLN A 121 1.24 -15.32 4.57
CA GLN A 121 1.44 -14.12 3.75
C GLN A 121 2.93 -13.76 3.65
N ASP A 122 3.65 -13.73 4.77
CA ASP A 122 5.08 -13.44 4.79
C ASP A 122 5.89 -14.48 4.02
N THR A 123 5.56 -15.76 4.16
CA THR A 123 6.22 -16.85 3.44
C THR A 123 6.02 -16.71 1.93
N LEU A 124 4.81 -16.36 1.50
CA LEU A 124 4.50 -16.18 0.09
C LEU A 124 5.19 -14.95 -0.49
N LEU A 125 5.20 -13.83 0.22
CA LEU A 125 5.92 -12.62 -0.20
C LEU A 125 7.43 -12.86 -0.32
N ASP A 126 8.03 -13.63 0.59
CA ASP A 126 9.43 -14.04 0.48
C ASP A 126 9.68 -14.93 -0.76
N ALA A 127 8.75 -15.82 -1.08
CA ALA A 127 8.83 -16.64 -2.30
C ALA A 127 8.74 -15.79 -3.57
N VAL A 128 7.85 -14.79 -3.61
CA VAL A 128 7.76 -13.82 -4.70
C VAL A 128 9.07 -13.06 -4.86
N GLN A 129 9.62 -12.52 -3.78
CA GLN A 129 10.89 -11.79 -3.81
C GLN A 129 12.05 -12.64 -4.38
N ARG A 130 12.01 -13.93 -4.15
CA ARG A 130 13.04 -14.88 -4.65
C ARG A 130 12.74 -15.44 -6.04
N GLY A 131 11.65 -15.03 -6.68
CA GLY A 131 11.20 -15.58 -7.97
C GLY A 131 10.80 -17.06 -7.89
N LYS A 132 10.26 -17.50 -6.75
CA LYS A 132 9.86 -18.90 -6.48
C LYS A 132 8.35 -19.06 -6.27
N ALA A 133 7.57 -18.02 -6.51
CA ALA A 133 6.12 -18.12 -6.42
C ALA A 133 5.56 -18.98 -7.56
N ALA A 134 4.44 -19.68 -7.31
CA ALA A 134 3.84 -20.60 -8.25
C ALA A 134 2.96 -19.94 -9.32
N GLY A 135 2.58 -18.66 -9.14
CA GLY A 135 1.74 -17.90 -10.07
C GLY A 135 2.56 -17.08 -11.09
N GLU A 136 1.88 -16.53 -12.08
CA GLU A 136 2.48 -15.57 -13.03
C GLU A 136 2.61 -14.19 -12.34
N ILE A 137 3.76 -13.97 -11.72
CA ILE A 137 4.09 -12.70 -11.06
C ILE A 137 5.30 -12.07 -11.74
#